data_117d2de3f57f63f7ce46189aa8a01ae5
#
_entry.id   117d2de3f57f63f7ce46189aa8a01ae5
#
_cell.length_a   1.000
_cell.length_b   1.000
_cell.length_c   1.000
_cell.angle_alpha   90.00
_cell.angle_beta   90.00
_cell.angle_gamma   90.00
#
_symmetry.space_group_name_H-M   'P 1'
#
loop_
_entity.id
_entity.type
_entity.pdbx_description
1 polymer ?
#
loop_
_entity_poly.entity_id
_entity_poly.type
_entity_poly.pdbx_seq_one_letter_code
_entity_poly.pdbx_strand_id
1 'polypeptide(L)'
;MNSQIKRFSRRFFIAISTAALIVACNQTQEEQTEVEPQTEAASNGQVNIYSSRHYNTDDELYDNFTEQTGIEINLIEGKADELIERIKSEGANSPADILITVDAGRLWRAAEAGIFTPVESEILEAKIPENLQDPNNQWFSFSKRARVIMYNKDQVDPAELSTYEDLADPKWKGRFIVRSSNNIYNQSLVAGMIEEKGEEATAEWIEGLAANFARPPQGNDTSQIEDVAAGIGDVTFANTYYLARYEDNPEVFDKIGVIFPNQDDRGTHVNISGAGLLKNAPNKKNAIAFLEYLASPEAQEFFASGNNEYPVVEGTSANAVVQSFGEFIADTTNVSAYGKNNADAVKIMDQSGWK
;
A
#
# COMPACT_ATOMS: atom_id res chain seq x y z
N MET A 1 50.86 29.07 -33.09
CA MET A 1 50.70 29.62 -34.44
C MET A 1 49.28 30.12 -34.55
N ASN A 2 49.17 31.42 -34.53
CA ASN A 2 48.31 32.35 -35.25
C ASN A 2 46.79 32.17 -35.05
N SER A 3 46.20 33.10 -34.31
CA SER A 3 45.73 34.46 -34.65
C SER A 3 44.52 34.41 -35.57
N GLN A 4 43.42 35.09 -35.37
CA GLN A 4 43.22 36.54 -35.27
C GLN A 4 41.83 36.88 -34.75
N ILE A 5 41.84 37.92 -33.98
CA ILE A 5 40.74 38.78 -33.52
C ILE A 5 40.25 39.62 -34.73
N LYS A 6 38.95 39.89 -34.85
CA LYS A 6 38.45 41.15 -35.41
C LYS A 6 37.19 41.65 -34.71
N ARG A 7 37.35 42.81 -34.05
CA ARG A 7 36.33 43.81 -33.69
C ARG A 7 35.90 44.62 -34.90
N PHE A 8 34.70 45.19 -34.86
CA PHE A 8 34.24 46.49 -35.37
C PHE A 8 32.71 46.49 -35.39
N SER A 9 31.91 47.49 -35.12
CA SER A 9 31.94 48.86 -34.66
C SER A 9 30.49 49.40 -34.77
N ARG A 10 30.13 50.25 -33.85
CA ARG A 10 28.91 51.05 -33.73
C ARG A 10 28.45 51.71 -35.06
N ARG A 11 27.11 51.85 -35.23
CA ARG A 11 26.52 53.12 -35.74
C ARG A 11 25.11 53.31 -35.17
N PHE A 12 24.92 54.47 -34.56
CA PHE A 12 23.70 55.21 -34.21
C PHE A 12 22.98 55.68 -35.47
N PHE A 13 21.64 55.63 -35.47
CA PHE A 13 20.84 56.57 -36.26
C PHE A 13 19.56 56.90 -35.47
N ILE A 14 19.40 58.20 -35.20
CA ILE A 14 18.21 58.89 -34.70
C ILE A 14 17.46 59.38 -35.94
N ALA A 15 16.16 59.23 -36.03
CA ALA A 15 15.28 60.09 -36.81
C ALA A 15 13.86 60.11 -36.24
N ILE A 16 13.38 61.28 -36.16
CA ILE A 16 12.27 61.98 -35.52
C ILE A 16 11.01 61.93 -36.38
N SER A 17 9.84 61.85 -35.66
CA SER A 17 8.51 62.42 -35.93
C SER A 17 7.71 62.06 -37.18
N THR A 18 6.50 61.61 -36.99
CA THR A 18 5.30 62.50 -37.22
C THR A 18 4.02 61.84 -36.69
N ALA A 19 3.20 62.63 -36.04
CA ALA A 19 1.87 62.31 -35.51
C ALA A 19 0.85 62.30 -36.66
N ALA A 20 -0.06 61.30 -36.61
CA ALA A 20 -1.36 61.43 -37.31
C ALA A 20 -2.46 60.82 -36.38
N LEU A 21 -3.32 61.70 -35.91
CA LEU A 21 -4.59 61.31 -35.28
C LEU A 21 -5.53 60.73 -36.36
N ILE A 22 -6.04 59.53 -36.10
CA ILE A 22 -7.31 59.09 -36.68
C ILE A 22 -8.16 58.51 -35.57
N VAL A 23 -9.29 59.17 -35.32
CA VAL A 23 -10.39 58.73 -34.49
C VAL A 23 -11.18 57.71 -35.31
N ALA A 24 -11.38 56.51 -34.80
CA ALA A 24 -12.46 55.60 -35.23
C ALA A 24 -12.86 54.62 -34.14
N CYS A 25 -14.07 54.84 -33.73
CA CYS A 25 -15.08 53.91 -33.19
C CYS A 25 -14.68 52.63 -32.46
N ASN A 26 -15.07 52.66 -31.24
CA ASN A 26 -15.32 51.65 -30.25
C ASN A 26 -16.04 50.39 -30.79
N GLN A 27 -15.42 49.22 -30.67
CA GLN A 27 -16.10 47.95 -30.51
C GLN A 27 -15.38 47.21 -29.39
N THR A 28 -16.05 47.14 -28.27
CA THR A 28 -15.66 46.34 -27.10
C THR A 28 -15.77 44.86 -27.49
N GLN A 29 -14.65 44.19 -27.74
CA GLN A 29 -14.55 42.75 -27.63
C GLN A 29 -14.16 42.44 -26.19
N GLU A 30 -15.07 41.82 -25.45
CA GLU A 30 -14.76 41.16 -24.21
C GLU A 30 -13.83 39.97 -24.53
N GLU A 31 -12.55 40.15 -24.29
CA GLU A 31 -11.60 39.07 -24.19
C GLU A 31 -11.94 38.29 -22.91
N GLN A 32 -12.61 37.15 -23.07
CA GLN A 32 -12.70 36.16 -22.02
C GLN A 32 -11.26 35.63 -21.76
N THR A 33 -10.64 36.16 -20.74
CA THR A 33 -9.46 35.58 -20.15
C THR A 33 -9.91 34.27 -19.48
N GLU A 34 -9.66 33.14 -20.12
CA GLU A 34 -9.64 31.84 -19.42
C GLU A 34 -8.61 31.95 -18.30
N VAL A 35 -9.12 32.04 -17.08
CA VAL A 35 -8.31 31.89 -15.88
C VAL A 35 -8.01 30.39 -15.78
N GLU A 36 -6.86 29.97 -16.29
CA GLU A 36 -6.29 28.70 -15.91
C GLU A 36 -6.19 28.68 -14.37
N PRO A 37 -6.62 27.59 -13.71
CA PRO A 37 -6.41 27.45 -12.28
C PRO A 37 -4.89 27.45 -12.03
N GLN A 38 -4.39 28.54 -11.49
CA GLN A 38 -3.05 28.58 -10.94
C GLN A 38 -3.05 27.61 -9.77
N THR A 39 -2.51 26.42 -9.98
CA THR A 39 -1.98 25.59 -8.91
C THR A 39 -0.98 26.46 -8.14
N GLU A 40 -1.35 26.91 -6.95
CA GLU A 40 -0.39 27.57 -6.06
C GLU A 40 0.77 26.58 -5.88
N ALA A 41 1.93 26.96 -6.40
CA ALA A 41 3.15 26.19 -6.25
C ALA A 41 3.35 25.90 -4.75
N ALA A 42 3.49 24.61 -4.42
CA ALA A 42 3.79 24.17 -3.07
C ALA A 42 5.01 24.94 -2.58
N SER A 43 4.94 25.48 -1.36
CA SER A 43 6.07 26.19 -0.77
C SER A 43 7.21 25.20 -0.60
N ASN A 44 8.41 25.54 -1.06
CA ASN A 44 9.63 24.83 -0.71
C ASN A 44 9.62 24.57 0.81
N GLY A 45 9.74 23.30 1.20
CA GLY A 45 9.60 22.88 2.59
C GLY A 45 9.94 21.42 2.75
N GLN A 46 9.49 20.81 3.82
CA GLN A 46 9.77 19.41 4.12
C GLN A 46 8.51 18.65 4.56
N VAL A 47 8.57 17.32 4.49
CA VAL A 47 7.64 16.38 5.13
C VAL A 47 8.45 15.40 5.95
N ASN A 48 8.07 15.21 7.20
CA ASN A 48 8.71 14.26 8.11
C ASN A 48 7.85 13.00 8.21
N ILE A 49 8.37 11.89 7.73
CA ILE A 49 7.65 10.61 7.64
C ILE A 49 8.21 9.63 8.66
N TYR A 50 7.32 9.07 9.49
CA TYR A 50 7.62 7.88 10.27
C TYR A 50 7.05 6.67 9.52
N SER A 51 7.91 5.74 9.12
CA SER A 51 7.52 4.62 8.26
C SER A 51 7.90 3.26 8.85
N SER A 52 6.96 2.34 8.85
CA SER A 52 7.24 0.93 9.05
C SER A 52 7.41 0.16 7.73
N ARG A 53 7.29 0.84 6.59
CA ARG A 53 7.79 0.34 5.31
C ARG A 53 9.30 0.59 5.25
N HIS A 54 10.04 -0.36 4.77
CA HIS A 54 11.50 -0.31 4.68
C HIS A 54 11.97 -1.04 3.40
N TYR A 55 11.33 -0.65 2.29
CA TYR A 55 11.70 -1.15 0.98
C TYR A 55 12.60 -0.13 0.30
N ASN A 56 13.81 -0.53 -0.12
CA ASN A 56 14.74 0.34 -0.84
C ASN A 56 14.14 0.94 -2.12
N THR A 57 13.10 0.31 -2.65
CA THR A 57 12.35 0.81 -3.81
C THR A 57 11.49 2.03 -3.49
N ASP A 58 11.14 2.26 -2.22
CA ASP A 58 10.39 3.44 -1.81
C ASP A 58 11.25 4.72 -1.88
N ASP A 59 12.59 4.62 -1.90
CA ASP A 59 13.49 5.78 -2.04
C ASP A 59 13.24 6.53 -3.35
N GLU A 60 13.07 5.80 -4.46
CA GLU A 60 12.77 6.40 -5.77
C GLU A 60 11.41 7.12 -5.77
N LEU A 61 10.42 6.59 -5.07
CA LEU A 61 9.12 7.23 -4.89
C LEU A 61 9.25 8.58 -4.14
N TYR A 62 10.09 8.63 -3.10
CA TYR A 62 10.33 9.84 -2.32
C TYR A 62 11.16 10.88 -3.10
N ASP A 63 12.16 10.42 -3.84
CA ASP A 63 12.98 11.28 -4.69
C ASP A 63 12.14 11.94 -5.79
N ASN A 64 11.26 11.20 -6.46
CA ASN A 64 10.35 11.73 -7.46
C ASN A 64 9.38 12.78 -6.91
N PHE A 65 8.84 12.57 -5.73
CA PHE A 65 8.02 13.60 -5.08
C PHE A 65 8.82 14.88 -4.84
N THR A 66 10.06 14.73 -4.36
CA THR A 66 10.95 15.87 -4.11
C THR A 66 11.33 16.59 -5.39
N GLU A 67 11.61 15.86 -6.48
CA GLU A 67 11.92 16.46 -7.79
C GLU A 67 10.74 17.25 -8.38
N GLN A 68 9.52 16.73 -8.23
CA GLN A 68 8.31 17.37 -8.75
C GLN A 68 7.88 18.60 -7.98
N THR A 69 8.06 18.58 -6.66
CA THR A 69 7.46 19.58 -5.77
C THR A 69 8.47 20.53 -5.12
N GLY A 70 9.75 20.14 -5.06
CA GLY A 70 10.77 20.82 -4.28
C GLY A 70 10.60 20.65 -2.77
N ILE A 71 9.72 19.74 -2.31
CA ILE A 71 9.49 19.43 -0.89
C ILE A 71 10.42 18.28 -0.50
N GLU A 72 11.25 18.48 0.52
CA GLU A 72 12.18 17.46 1.00
C GLU A 72 11.47 16.42 1.87
N ILE A 73 11.84 15.15 1.73
CA ILE A 73 11.36 14.05 2.58
C ILE A 73 12.40 13.74 3.66
N ASN A 74 12.00 13.81 4.93
CA ASN A 74 12.77 13.32 6.06
C ASN A 74 12.17 12.03 6.59
N LEU A 75 12.85 10.91 6.37
CA LEU A 75 12.35 9.57 6.71
C LEU A 75 12.95 9.07 8.02
N ILE A 76 12.11 8.53 8.89
CA ILE A 76 12.50 7.72 10.05
C ILE A 76 11.80 6.38 9.95
N GLU A 77 12.59 5.32 9.86
CA GLU A 77 12.09 3.96 9.79
C GLU A 77 12.11 3.28 11.16
N GLY A 78 11.14 2.40 11.37
CA GLY A 78 11.03 1.63 12.60
C GLY A 78 9.85 0.65 12.59
N LYS A 79 9.70 -0.12 13.65
CA LYS A 79 8.53 -0.99 13.77
C LYS A 79 7.29 -0.15 14.05
N ALA A 80 6.16 -0.51 13.43
CA ALA A 80 4.92 0.27 13.53
C ALA A 80 4.50 0.57 14.97
N ASP A 81 4.55 -0.43 15.85
CA ASP A 81 4.14 -0.26 17.24
C ASP A 81 5.09 0.66 18.01
N GLU A 82 6.40 0.59 17.74
CA GLU A 82 7.42 1.49 18.32
C GLU A 82 7.22 2.93 17.84
N LEU A 83 6.89 3.12 16.56
CA LEU A 83 6.62 4.45 15.99
C LEU A 83 5.32 5.05 16.55
N ILE A 84 4.26 4.27 16.72
CA ILE A 84 3.00 4.71 17.34
C ILE A 84 3.26 5.19 18.78
N GLU A 85 3.97 4.39 19.59
CA GLU A 85 4.31 4.77 20.96
C GLU A 85 5.25 5.98 21.01
N ARG A 86 6.17 6.11 20.07
CA ARG A 86 7.03 7.28 19.93
C ARG A 86 6.21 8.55 19.65
N ILE A 87 5.31 8.53 18.68
CA ILE A 87 4.43 9.67 18.35
C ILE A 87 3.58 10.06 19.57
N LYS A 88 3.02 9.09 20.29
CA LYS A 88 2.26 9.33 21.54
C LYS A 88 3.12 10.01 22.60
N SER A 89 4.35 9.55 22.78
CA SER A 89 5.31 10.10 23.76
C SER A 89 5.78 11.50 23.39
N GLU A 90 6.03 11.76 22.11
CA GLU A 90 6.41 13.09 21.59
C GLU A 90 5.24 14.09 21.68
N GLY A 91 4.01 13.62 21.54
CA GLY A 91 2.78 14.40 21.70
C GLY A 91 2.74 15.62 20.77
N ALA A 92 2.51 16.81 21.33
CA ALA A 92 2.48 18.07 20.56
C ALA A 92 3.85 18.51 20.02
N ASN A 93 4.94 17.90 20.48
CA ASN A 93 6.30 18.21 20.05
C ASN A 93 6.81 17.22 18.99
N SER A 94 5.97 16.27 18.52
CA SER A 94 6.38 15.36 17.47
C SER A 94 6.77 16.13 16.21
N PRO A 95 7.94 15.85 15.63
CA PRO A 95 8.32 16.44 14.36
C PRO A 95 7.65 15.76 13.17
N ALA A 96 7.04 14.58 13.38
CA ALA A 96 6.46 13.79 12.33
C ALA A 96 5.16 14.39 11.77
N ASP A 97 5.00 14.33 10.45
CA ASP A 97 3.81 14.77 9.74
C ASP A 97 2.91 13.60 9.36
N ILE A 98 3.52 12.47 8.99
CA ILE A 98 2.85 11.28 8.46
C ILE A 98 3.36 10.03 9.17
N LEU A 99 2.44 9.10 9.43
CA LEU A 99 2.77 7.72 9.77
C LEU A 99 2.36 6.80 8.62
N ILE A 100 3.31 6.00 8.13
CA ILE A 100 3.08 4.95 7.12
C ILE A 100 3.21 3.58 7.78
N THR A 101 2.24 2.68 7.54
CA THR A 101 2.32 1.29 8.00
C THR A 101 1.98 0.27 6.91
N VAL A 102 2.36 -0.98 7.14
CA VAL A 102 2.17 -2.09 6.18
C VAL A 102 0.98 -3.01 6.51
N ASP A 103 0.06 -2.56 7.35
CA ASP A 103 -1.10 -3.34 7.77
C ASP A 103 -2.23 -2.43 8.26
N ALA A 104 -3.46 -2.69 7.78
CA ALA A 104 -4.63 -1.90 8.14
C ALA A 104 -4.94 -1.94 9.65
N GLY A 105 -4.69 -3.07 10.31
CA GLY A 105 -4.91 -3.19 11.76
C GLY A 105 -4.00 -2.27 12.57
N ARG A 106 -2.80 -1.94 12.05
CA ARG A 106 -1.91 -0.96 12.68
C ARG A 106 -2.35 0.47 12.45
N LEU A 107 -2.86 0.79 11.26
CA LEU A 107 -3.47 2.10 10.98
C LEU A 107 -4.69 2.32 11.87
N TRP A 108 -5.55 1.32 12.01
CA TRP A 108 -6.68 1.37 12.93
C TRP A 108 -6.24 1.62 14.38
N ARG A 109 -5.20 0.93 14.87
CA ARG A 109 -4.65 1.16 16.22
C ARG A 109 -4.11 2.58 16.40
N ALA A 110 -3.47 3.13 15.38
CA ALA A 110 -2.99 4.51 15.39
C ALA A 110 -4.16 5.52 15.46
N ALA A 111 -5.25 5.25 14.71
CA ALA A 111 -6.47 6.04 14.76
C ALA A 111 -7.14 5.99 16.15
N GLU A 112 -7.32 4.78 16.73
CA GLU A 112 -7.84 4.60 18.10
C GLU A 112 -6.97 5.25 19.18
N ALA A 113 -5.67 5.31 18.97
CA ALA A 113 -4.76 6.04 19.85
C ALA A 113 -4.88 7.58 19.71
N GLY A 114 -5.71 8.08 18.80
CA GLY A 114 -5.97 9.51 18.59
C GLY A 114 -4.78 10.30 18.06
N ILE A 115 -3.84 9.63 17.35
CA ILE A 115 -2.65 10.28 16.80
C ILE A 115 -2.87 10.86 15.40
N PHE A 116 -3.91 10.42 14.70
CA PHE A 116 -4.28 10.96 13.38
C PHE A 116 -5.28 12.12 13.47
N THR A 117 -5.41 12.84 12.39
CA THR A 117 -6.46 13.83 12.13
C THR A 117 -7.09 13.52 10.77
N PRO A 118 -8.41 13.72 10.59
CA PRO A 118 -9.05 13.57 9.29
C PRO A 118 -8.38 14.44 8.23
N VAL A 119 -8.31 13.92 7.01
CA VAL A 119 -7.86 14.64 5.82
C VAL A 119 -9.06 14.81 4.89
N GLU A 120 -9.40 16.06 4.61
CA GLU A 120 -10.39 16.42 3.60
C GLU A 120 -9.64 16.61 2.27
N SER A 121 -9.77 15.63 1.36
CA SER A 121 -9.15 15.67 0.03
C SER A 121 -10.06 14.96 -0.98
N GLU A 122 -10.63 15.73 -1.89
CA GLU A 122 -11.44 15.22 -2.99
C GLU A 122 -10.66 14.21 -3.85
N ILE A 123 -9.33 14.38 -3.94
CA ILE A 123 -8.44 13.49 -4.70
C ILE A 123 -8.35 12.12 -4.03
N LEU A 124 -8.10 12.07 -2.72
CA LEU A 124 -7.97 10.82 -1.98
C LEU A 124 -9.32 10.08 -1.91
N GLU A 125 -10.39 10.80 -1.58
CA GLU A 125 -11.74 10.24 -1.47
C GLU A 125 -12.26 9.69 -2.80
N ALA A 126 -11.92 10.34 -3.93
CA ALA A 126 -12.34 9.88 -5.26
C ALA A 126 -11.49 8.71 -5.79
N LYS A 127 -10.21 8.60 -5.41
CA LYS A 127 -9.29 7.63 -5.99
C LYS A 127 -9.13 6.36 -5.17
N ILE A 128 -9.26 6.44 -3.85
CA ILE A 128 -9.07 5.29 -2.97
C ILE A 128 -10.44 4.65 -2.70
N PRO A 129 -10.60 3.34 -2.95
CA PRO A 129 -11.85 2.64 -2.66
C PRO A 129 -12.27 2.77 -1.18
N GLU A 130 -13.55 3.00 -0.92
CA GLU A 130 -14.11 3.27 0.41
C GLU A 130 -13.80 2.15 1.42
N ASN A 131 -13.75 0.91 0.98
CA ASN A 131 -13.39 -0.22 1.84
C ASN A 131 -11.89 -0.30 2.17
N LEU A 132 -11.04 0.47 1.48
CA LEU A 132 -9.60 0.53 1.68
C LEU A 132 -9.13 1.82 2.36
N GLN A 133 -10.02 2.55 3.00
CA GLN A 133 -9.72 3.77 3.76
C GLN A 133 -10.45 3.76 5.11
N ASP A 134 -10.01 4.64 6.00
CA ASP A 134 -10.69 4.85 7.28
C ASP A 134 -12.07 5.47 7.07
N PRO A 135 -13.13 4.97 7.72
CA PRO A 135 -14.47 5.56 7.63
C PRO A 135 -14.56 7.02 8.06
N ASN A 136 -13.56 7.54 8.79
CA ASN A 136 -13.47 8.93 9.24
C ASN A 136 -12.33 9.69 8.54
N ASN A 137 -11.84 9.22 7.40
CA ASN A 137 -10.78 9.84 6.60
C ASN A 137 -9.46 10.09 7.36
N GLN A 138 -9.15 9.29 8.39
CA GLN A 138 -7.93 9.46 9.18
C GLN A 138 -6.69 8.81 8.53
N TRP A 139 -6.90 7.83 7.67
CA TRP A 139 -5.85 7.17 6.89
C TRP A 139 -6.40 6.61 5.57
N PHE A 140 -5.50 6.41 4.61
CA PHE A 140 -5.78 5.92 3.26
C PHE A 140 -4.78 4.85 2.87
N SER A 141 -5.21 3.90 2.04
CA SER A 141 -4.32 2.90 1.44
C SER A 141 -3.66 3.42 0.17
N PHE A 142 -2.44 2.95 -0.09
CA PHE A 142 -1.69 3.29 -1.29
C PHE A 142 -1.16 2.07 -2.06
N SER A 143 -1.17 0.91 -1.44
CA SER A 143 -0.96 -0.37 -2.11
C SER A 143 -1.72 -1.47 -1.40
N LYS A 144 -2.02 -2.55 -2.12
CA LYS A 144 -2.66 -3.74 -1.55
C LYS A 144 -1.94 -5.01 -1.95
N ARG A 145 -2.11 -6.08 -1.18
CA ARG A 145 -1.62 -7.43 -1.45
C ARG A 145 -2.70 -8.43 -1.11
N ALA A 146 -2.83 -9.47 -1.91
CA ALA A 146 -3.70 -10.59 -1.63
C ALA A 146 -2.96 -11.60 -0.74
N ARG A 147 -3.64 -12.14 0.27
CA ARG A 147 -3.19 -13.29 1.02
C ARG A 147 -3.84 -14.52 0.45
N VAL A 148 -3.06 -15.36 -0.20
CA VAL A 148 -3.52 -16.46 -1.04
C VAL A 148 -3.16 -17.82 -0.46
N ILE A 149 -3.77 -18.88 -0.98
CA ILE A 149 -3.29 -20.23 -0.78
C ILE A 149 -2.20 -20.49 -1.82
N MET A 150 -1.02 -20.85 -1.35
CA MET A 150 0.08 -21.34 -2.18
C MET A 150 0.24 -22.84 -1.97
N TYR A 151 0.41 -23.57 -3.07
CA TYR A 151 0.43 -25.03 -3.06
C TYR A 151 1.56 -25.59 -3.92
N ASN A 152 2.03 -26.79 -3.60
CA ASN A 152 2.97 -27.52 -4.41
C ASN A 152 2.23 -28.20 -5.60
N LYS A 153 2.56 -27.78 -6.83
CA LYS A 153 1.91 -28.29 -8.07
C LYS A 153 2.10 -29.78 -8.31
N ASP A 154 3.15 -30.39 -7.75
CA ASP A 154 3.42 -31.81 -7.88
C ASP A 154 2.63 -32.67 -6.89
N GLN A 155 2.07 -32.06 -5.80
CA GLN A 155 1.43 -32.75 -4.69
C GLN A 155 -0.08 -32.49 -4.58
N VAL A 156 -0.58 -31.39 -5.16
CA VAL A 156 -1.94 -30.90 -4.97
C VAL A 156 -2.62 -30.65 -6.29
N ASP A 157 -3.81 -31.22 -6.48
CA ASP A 157 -4.70 -30.83 -7.56
C ASP A 157 -5.36 -29.47 -7.18
N PRO A 158 -5.20 -28.39 -7.96
CA PRO A 158 -5.81 -27.11 -7.68
C PRO A 158 -7.35 -27.19 -7.55
N ALA A 159 -8.01 -28.16 -8.14
CA ALA A 159 -9.46 -28.38 -8.00
C ALA A 159 -9.88 -28.77 -6.57
N GLU A 160 -8.93 -29.12 -5.70
CA GLU A 160 -9.20 -29.41 -4.29
C GLU A 160 -9.27 -28.14 -3.41
N LEU A 161 -8.93 -26.97 -3.95
CA LEU A 161 -8.79 -25.70 -3.25
C LEU A 161 -9.71 -24.65 -3.87
N SER A 162 -10.65 -24.09 -3.10
CA SER A 162 -11.49 -22.99 -3.53
C SER A 162 -11.67 -21.89 -2.48
N THR A 163 -11.64 -22.25 -1.20
CA THR A 163 -11.85 -21.31 -0.09
C THR A 163 -10.76 -21.43 0.98
N TYR A 164 -10.65 -20.45 1.87
CA TYR A 164 -9.80 -20.58 3.07
C TYR A 164 -10.31 -21.69 3.98
N GLU A 165 -11.61 -21.87 4.01
CA GLU A 165 -12.32 -22.86 4.84
C GLU A 165 -11.96 -24.29 4.43
N ASP A 166 -11.68 -24.55 3.17
CA ASP A 166 -11.30 -25.89 2.66
C ASP A 166 -10.08 -26.46 3.40
N LEU A 167 -9.15 -25.62 3.87
CA LEU A 167 -7.95 -26.07 4.54
C LEU A 167 -8.19 -26.59 5.97
N ALA A 168 -9.40 -26.39 6.53
CA ALA A 168 -9.83 -27.02 7.77
C ALA A 168 -10.32 -28.47 7.58
N ASP A 169 -10.55 -28.92 6.34
CA ASP A 169 -10.95 -30.31 6.07
C ASP A 169 -9.85 -31.30 6.50
N PRO A 170 -10.17 -32.41 7.19
CA PRO A 170 -9.22 -33.43 7.61
C PRO A 170 -8.35 -34.05 6.50
N LYS A 171 -8.72 -33.91 5.24
CA LYS A 171 -7.89 -34.33 4.07
C LYS A 171 -6.54 -33.62 4.03
N TRP A 172 -6.42 -32.44 4.67
CA TRP A 172 -5.18 -31.65 4.74
C TRP A 172 -4.31 -32.00 5.95
N LYS A 173 -4.68 -33.00 6.74
CA LYS A 173 -3.93 -33.39 7.94
C LYS A 173 -2.46 -33.74 7.63
N GLY A 174 -1.54 -33.02 8.28
CA GLY A 174 -0.12 -33.17 8.05
C GLY A 174 0.40 -32.61 6.72
N ARG A 175 -0.41 -31.79 6.04
CA ARG A 175 -0.09 -31.20 4.72
C ARG A 175 -0.03 -29.67 4.74
N PHE A 176 -0.63 -29.02 5.75
CA PHE A 176 -0.65 -27.57 5.88
C PHE A 176 0.48 -27.07 6.76
N ILE A 177 1.26 -26.12 6.27
CA ILE A 177 2.28 -25.40 7.03
C ILE A 177 1.97 -23.91 7.06
N VAL A 178 2.34 -23.24 8.14
CA VAL A 178 2.05 -21.81 8.29
C VAL A 178 3.04 -21.18 9.27
N ARG A 179 3.21 -19.88 9.17
CA ARG A 179 3.99 -19.10 10.14
C ARG A 179 3.21 -18.88 11.43
N SER A 180 3.91 -18.48 12.50
CA SER A 180 3.35 -18.23 13.84
C SER A 180 2.20 -17.22 13.83
N SER A 181 1.29 -17.38 14.79
CA SER A 181 0.17 -16.47 15.08
C SER A 181 0.60 -15.05 15.48
N ASN A 182 1.84 -14.85 15.92
CA ASN A 182 2.37 -13.52 16.27
C ASN A 182 2.53 -12.59 15.03
N ASN A 183 2.34 -13.13 13.83
CA ASN A 183 2.43 -12.36 12.61
C ASN A 183 1.12 -11.61 12.32
N ILE A 184 1.25 -10.31 12.08
CA ILE A 184 0.11 -9.43 11.84
C ILE A 184 -0.72 -9.84 10.61
N TYR A 185 -0.13 -10.42 9.55
CA TYR A 185 -0.88 -10.81 8.35
C TYR A 185 -1.83 -11.98 8.62
N ASN A 186 -1.43 -12.94 9.47
CA ASN A 186 -2.30 -14.01 9.91
C ASN A 186 -3.40 -13.47 10.84
N GLN A 187 -3.04 -12.56 11.75
CA GLN A 187 -4.01 -11.92 12.63
C GLN A 187 -5.06 -11.15 11.83
N SER A 188 -4.66 -10.41 10.80
CA SER A 188 -5.56 -9.66 9.94
C SER A 188 -6.48 -10.57 9.11
N LEU A 189 -5.97 -11.71 8.59
CA LEU A 189 -6.81 -12.71 7.92
C LEU A 189 -7.87 -13.25 8.89
N VAL A 190 -7.47 -13.65 10.08
CA VAL A 190 -8.40 -14.20 11.09
C VAL A 190 -9.40 -13.13 11.56
N ALA A 191 -8.95 -11.88 11.72
CA ALA A 191 -9.83 -10.75 12.07
C ALA A 191 -10.86 -10.46 10.98
N GLY A 192 -10.48 -10.58 9.69
CA GLY A 192 -11.41 -10.51 8.57
C GLY A 192 -12.43 -11.66 8.58
N MET A 193 -11.99 -12.87 8.91
CA MET A 193 -12.90 -14.02 9.06
C MET A 193 -13.92 -13.81 10.20
N ILE A 194 -13.50 -13.17 11.31
CA ILE A 194 -14.43 -12.82 12.41
C ILE A 194 -15.49 -11.83 11.93
N GLU A 195 -15.11 -10.80 11.14
CA GLU A 195 -16.09 -9.85 10.61
C GLU A 195 -17.13 -10.53 9.73
N GLU A 196 -16.70 -11.48 8.89
CA GLU A 196 -17.56 -12.15 7.90
C GLU A 196 -18.39 -13.30 8.48
N LYS A 197 -17.80 -14.11 9.37
CA LYS A 197 -18.40 -15.37 9.84
C LYS A 197 -18.78 -15.35 11.31
N GLY A 198 -18.27 -14.37 12.09
CA GLY A 198 -18.37 -14.33 13.54
C GLY A 198 -17.30 -15.17 14.24
N GLU A 199 -17.17 -14.94 15.56
CA GLU A 199 -16.12 -15.57 16.37
C GLU A 199 -16.23 -17.09 16.42
N GLU A 200 -17.45 -17.65 16.58
CA GLU A 200 -17.67 -19.09 16.75
C GLU A 200 -17.24 -19.88 15.50
N ALA A 201 -17.71 -19.49 14.32
CA ALA A 201 -17.35 -20.16 13.06
C ALA A 201 -15.87 -19.97 12.73
N THR A 202 -15.28 -18.82 13.09
CA THR A 202 -13.84 -18.59 12.93
C THR A 202 -13.02 -19.47 13.86
N ALA A 203 -13.46 -19.66 15.09
CA ALA A 203 -12.78 -20.56 16.03
C ALA A 203 -12.81 -22.02 15.53
N GLU A 204 -13.94 -22.51 15.07
CA GLU A 204 -14.05 -23.84 14.47
C GLU A 204 -13.12 -24.00 13.25
N TRP A 205 -13.05 -22.98 12.39
CA TRP A 205 -12.14 -22.99 11.24
C TRP A 205 -10.67 -23.06 11.70
N ILE A 206 -10.24 -22.25 12.68
CA ILE A 206 -8.87 -22.25 13.20
C ILE A 206 -8.53 -23.58 13.88
N GLU A 207 -9.46 -24.19 14.61
CA GLU A 207 -9.27 -25.52 15.19
C GLU A 207 -9.03 -26.59 14.11
N GLY A 208 -9.80 -26.54 13.02
CA GLY A 208 -9.59 -27.41 11.86
C GLY A 208 -8.23 -27.19 11.19
N LEU A 209 -7.83 -25.94 11.00
CA LEU A 209 -6.50 -25.63 10.46
C LEU A 209 -5.38 -26.16 11.36
N ALA A 210 -5.48 -25.92 12.69
CA ALA A 210 -4.47 -26.35 13.65
C ALA A 210 -4.34 -27.90 13.70
N ALA A 211 -5.43 -28.62 13.53
CA ALA A 211 -5.44 -30.08 13.45
C ALA A 211 -4.74 -30.61 12.19
N ASN A 212 -4.60 -29.76 11.18
CA ASN A 212 -4.00 -30.11 9.88
C ASN A 212 -2.53 -29.69 9.74
N PHE A 213 -1.95 -29.00 10.72
CA PHE A 213 -0.55 -28.60 10.66
C PHE A 213 0.39 -29.79 10.49
N ALA A 214 1.26 -29.73 9.48
CA ALA A 214 2.33 -30.71 9.26
C ALA A 214 3.45 -30.61 10.31
N ARG A 215 3.61 -29.41 10.88
CA ARG A 215 4.58 -29.08 11.93
C ARG A 215 4.10 -27.89 12.76
N PRO A 216 4.69 -27.61 13.92
CA PRO A 216 4.42 -26.38 14.65
C PRO A 216 4.64 -25.14 13.78
N PRO A 217 3.75 -24.12 13.87
CA PRO A 217 3.89 -22.87 13.12
C PRO A 217 5.24 -22.20 13.40
N GLN A 218 5.94 -21.77 12.33
CA GLN A 218 7.27 -21.16 12.44
C GLN A 218 7.65 -20.37 11.19
N GLY A 219 8.77 -19.65 11.24
CA GLY A 219 9.35 -18.96 10.09
C GLY A 219 8.54 -17.74 9.63
N ASN A 220 8.67 -17.41 8.35
CA ASN A 220 8.00 -16.31 7.67
C ASN A 220 7.39 -16.78 6.33
N ASP A 221 6.69 -15.90 5.60
CA ASP A 221 6.05 -16.28 4.34
C ASP A 221 7.05 -16.81 3.31
N THR A 222 8.27 -16.22 3.26
CA THR A 222 9.37 -16.68 2.39
C THR A 222 9.71 -18.14 2.68
N SER A 223 9.98 -18.46 3.96
CA SER A 223 10.32 -19.83 4.36
C SER A 223 9.17 -20.83 4.17
N GLN A 224 7.89 -20.38 4.30
CA GLN A 224 6.76 -21.26 3.98
C GLN A 224 6.73 -21.62 2.49
N ILE A 225 6.98 -20.65 1.59
CA ILE A 225 7.02 -20.87 0.14
C ILE A 225 8.15 -21.85 -0.22
N GLU A 226 9.35 -21.64 0.32
CA GLU A 226 10.50 -22.53 0.12
C GLU A 226 10.23 -23.97 0.63
N ASP A 227 9.61 -24.07 1.80
CA ASP A 227 9.27 -25.35 2.41
C ASP A 227 8.17 -26.10 1.64
N VAL A 228 7.18 -25.40 1.07
CA VAL A 228 6.19 -25.99 0.16
C VAL A 228 6.86 -26.46 -1.13
N ALA A 229 7.76 -25.65 -1.72
CA ALA A 229 8.51 -26.06 -2.91
C ALA A 229 9.41 -27.29 -2.65
N ALA A 230 9.92 -27.43 -1.43
CA ALA A 230 10.71 -28.58 -0.99
C ALA A 230 9.87 -29.80 -0.55
N GLY A 231 8.54 -29.72 -0.50
CA GLY A 231 7.64 -30.80 -0.10
C GLY A 231 7.60 -31.07 1.40
N ILE A 232 7.95 -30.08 2.26
CA ILE A 232 7.83 -30.19 3.72
C ILE A 232 6.37 -30.04 4.16
N GLY A 233 5.58 -29.30 3.38
CA GLY A 233 4.14 -29.24 3.44
C GLY A 233 3.62 -29.01 2.04
N ASP A 234 2.35 -29.27 1.83
CA ASP A 234 1.74 -29.20 0.50
C ASP A 234 1.11 -27.84 0.20
N VAL A 235 0.62 -27.18 1.25
CA VAL A 235 -0.08 -25.89 1.16
C VAL A 235 0.29 -24.93 2.28
N THR A 236 0.19 -23.62 2.01
CA THR A 236 0.41 -22.54 2.98
C THR A 236 -0.42 -21.30 2.65
N PHE A 237 -0.52 -20.38 3.61
CA PHE A 237 -0.95 -18.99 3.35
C PHE A 237 0.27 -18.08 3.19
N ALA A 238 0.31 -17.30 2.11
CA ALA A 238 1.32 -16.27 1.92
C ALA A 238 0.76 -15.08 1.13
N ASN A 239 1.41 -13.93 1.24
CA ASN A 239 1.07 -12.79 0.40
C ASN A 239 1.68 -12.95 -1.00
N THR A 240 0.97 -12.51 -2.02
CA THR A 240 1.33 -12.68 -3.44
C THR A 240 2.75 -12.22 -3.77
N TYR A 241 3.16 -11.06 -3.27
CA TYR A 241 4.46 -10.46 -3.57
C TYR A 241 5.66 -11.30 -3.10
N TYR A 242 5.48 -12.20 -2.13
CA TYR A 242 6.58 -13.08 -1.70
C TYR A 242 6.95 -14.09 -2.79
N LEU A 243 5.95 -14.68 -3.48
CA LEU A 243 6.23 -15.58 -4.59
C LEU A 243 6.80 -14.81 -5.79
N ALA A 244 6.31 -13.61 -6.06
CA ALA A 244 6.80 -12.79 -7.17
C ALA A 244 8.33 -12.53 -7.09
N ARG A 245 8.89 -12.47 -5.88
CA ARG A 245 10.34 -12.33 -5.68
C ARG A 245 11.17 -13.52 -6.13
N TYR A 246 10.53 -14.64 -6.43
CA TYR A 246 11.17 -15.86 -6.92
C TYR A 246 11.08 -16.00 -8.44
N GLU A 247 10.65 -14.98 -9.20
CA GLU A 247 10.51 -15.03 -10.65
C GLU A 247 11.76 -15.58 -11.35
N ASP A 248 12.93 -15.16 -10.90
CA ASP A 248 14.23 -15.60 -11.44
C ASP A 248 14.73 -16.93 -10.83
N ASN A 249 13.96 -17.58 -9.96
CA ASN A 249 14.31 -18.85 -9.34
C ASN A 249 13.27 -19.94 -9.67
N PRO A 250 13.43 -20.63 -10.82
CA PRO A 250 12.45 -21.63 -11.27
C PRO A 250 12.33 -22.85 -10.32
N GLU A 251 13.35 -23.14 -9.51
CA GLU A 251 13.29 -24.25 -8.54
C GLU A 251 12.21 -24.03 -7.47
N VAL A 252 11.86 -22.78 -7.21
CA VAL A 252 10.76 -22.41 -6.30
C VAL A 252 9.54 -21.96 -7.10
N PHE A 253 9.72 -20.99 -8.00
CA PHE A 253 8.61 -20.34 -8.70
C PHE A 253 7.76 -21.32 -9.51
N ASP A 254 8.38 -22.22 -10.27
CA ASP A 254 7.69 -23.16 -11.13
C ASP A 254 6.92 -24.25 -10.36
N LYS A 255 7.35 -24.53 -9.13
CA LYS A 255 6.71 -25.55 -8.28
C LYS A 255 5.50 -25.05 -7.51
N ILE A 256 5.38 -23.75 -7.34
CA ILE A 256 4.32 -23.15 -6.53
C ILE A 256 3.15 -22.71 -7.40
N GLY A 257 1.97 -23.19 -7.07
CA GLY A 257 0.71 -22.68 -7.60
C GLY A 257 0.07 -21.68 -6.63
N VAL A 258 -0.76 -20.80 -7.19
CA VAL A 258 -1.51 -19.78 -6.44
C VAL A 258 -3.00 -20.01 -6.64
N ILE A 259 -3.74 -20.07 -5.56
CA ILE A 259 -5.20 -20.00 -5.55
C ILE A 259 -5.62 -18.73 -4.83
N PHE A 260 -6.44 -17.92 -5.47
CA PHE A 260 -7.19 -16.83 -4.84
C PHE A 260 -8.45 -17.40 -4.21
N PRO A 261 -8.54 -17.50 -2.88
CA PRO A 261 -9.69 -18.17 -2.26
C PRO A 261 -10.99 -17.37 -2.37
N ASN A 262 -12.11 -18.04 -2.18
CA ASN A 262 -13.45 -17.46 -2.04
C ASN A 262 -13.94 -16.62 -3.23
N GLN A 263 -13.58 -17.02 -4.46
CA GLN A 263 -13.95 -16.30 -5.68
C GLN A 263 -15.43 -16.37 -6.03
N ASP A 264 -16.13 -17.39 -5.55
CA ASP A 264 -17.56 -17.59 -5.77
C ASP A 264 -18.43 -16.98 -4.65
N ASP A 265 -17.80 -16.35 -3.64
CA ASP A 265 -18.50 -15.72 -2.51
C ASP A 265 -17.94 -14.32 -2.20
N ARG A 266 -17.26 -14.12 -1.06
CA ARG A 266 -16.79 -12.80 -0.58
C ARG A 266 -15.54 -12.25 -1.26
N GLY A 267 -14.81 -13.08 -2.00
CA GLY A 267 -13.53 -12.72 -2.58
C GLY A 267 -12.32 -12.99 -1.66
N THR A 268 -11.14 -12.81 -2.21
CA THR A 268 -9.86 -13.05 -1.52
C THR A 268 -9.54 -11.93 -0.55
N HIS A 269 -9.12 -12.28 0.67
CA HIS A 269 -8.61 -11.32 1.65
C HIS A 269 -7.46 -10.49 1.09
N VAL A 270 -7.60 -9.18 1.17
CA VAL A 270 -6.58 -8.20 0.84
C VAL A 270 -6.18 -7.40 2.07
N ASN A 271 -4.93 -7.02 2.14
CA ASN A 271 -4.44 -6.10 3.16
C ASN A 271 -3.62 -4.99 2.50
N ILE A 272 -3.32 -3.93 3.21
CA ILE A 272 -2.85 -2.67 2.63
C ILE A 272 -1.54 -2.20 3.25
N SER A 273 -0.81 -1.38 2.49
CA SER A 273 0.05 -0.35 3.05
C SER A 273 -0.68 0.98 2.94
N GLY A 274 -0.64 1.76 4.00
CA GLY A 274 -1.36 3.02 4.04
C GLY A 274 -0.71 4.03 4.96
N ALA A 275 -1.21 5.26 4.89
CA ALA A 275 -0.69 6.38 5.66
C ALA A 275 -1.80 7.28 6.19
N GLY A 276 -1.52 7.95 7.30
CA GLY A 276 -2.38 8.96 7.88
C GLY A 276 -1.61 10.22 8.29
N LEU A 277 -2.31 11.35 8.22
CA LEU A 277 -1.81 12.64 8.67
C LEU A 277 -1.83 12.71 10.20
N LEU A 278 -0.72 13.06 10.81
CA LEU A 278 -0.64 13.18 12.25
C LEU A 278 -1.33 14.45 12.75
N LYS A 279 -2.01 14.34 13.89
CA LYS A 279 -2.79 15.43 14.48
C LYS A 279 -1.98 16.70 14.72
N ASN A 280 -0.72 16.54 15.13
CA ASN A 280 0.18 17.63 15.46
C ASN A 280 1.21 17.92 14.36
N ALA A 281 0.99 17.43 13.13
CA ALA A 281 1.88 17.59 11.99
C ALA A 281 2.29 19.06 11.82
N PRO A 282 3.59 19.39 11.86
CA PRO A 282 4.04 20.77 11.65
C PRO A 282 3.91 21.24 10.19
N ASN A 283 3.98 20.31 9.22
CA ASN A 283 3.98 20.61 7.78
C ASN A 283 2.73 20.08 7.07
N LYS A 284 1.53 20.33 7.62
CA LYS A 284 0.24 19.75 7.14
C LYS A 284 0.01 19.87 5.65
N LYS A 285 0.25 21.04 5.04
CA LYS A 285 0.01 21.25 3.60
C LYS A 285 0.90 20.32 2.76
N ASN A 286 2.18 20.26 3.09
CA ASN A 286 3.13 19.40 2.39
C ASN A 286 2.82 17.92 2.59
N ALA A 287 2.38 17.55 3.79
CA ALA A 287 1.95 16.19 4.11
C ALA A 287 0.74 15.76 3.30
N ILE A 288 -0.27 16.62 3.16
CA ILE A 288 -1.46 16.34 2.32
C ILE A 288 -1.03 16.21 0.85
N ALA A 289 -0.19 17.12 0.34
CA ALA A 289 0.33 17.03 -1.02
C ALA A 289 1.09 15.69 -1.27
N PHE A 290 1.83 15.21 -0.27
CA PHE A 290 2.49 13.91 -0.36
C PHE A 290 1.49 12.75 -0.37
N LEU A 291 0.44 12.76 0.49
CA LEU A 291 -0.60 11.74 0.47
C LEU A 291 -1.33 11.71 -0.89
N GLU A 292 -1.65 12.87 -1.45
CA GLU A 292 -2.27 12.98 -2.79
C GLU A 292 -1.34 12.48 -3.90
N TYR A 293 -0.04 12.75 -3.81
CA TYR A 293 0.97 12.20 -4.71
C TYR A 293 0.99 10.66 -4.66
N LEU A 294 0.92 10.05 -3.48
CA LEU A 294 0.87 8.58 -3.34
C LEU A 294 -0.33 7.96 -4.07
N ALA A 295 -1.42 8.72 -4.29
CA ALA A 295 -2.57 8.32 -5.09
C ALA A 295 -2.47 8.73 -6.57
N SER A 296 -1.34 9.23 -7.04
CA SER A 296 -1.10 9.52 -8.46
C SER A 296 -0.84 8.23 -9.25
N PRO A 297 -1.11 8.20 -10.56
CA PRO A 297 -0.78 7.04 -11.41
C PRO A 297 0.70 6.67 -11.33
N GLU A 298 1.58 7.67 -11.33
CA GLU A 298 3.02 7.49 -11.24
C GLU A 298 3.45 6.79 -9.94
N ALA A 299 2.99 7.27 -8.78
CA ALA A 299 3.29 6.65 -7.51
C ALA A 299 2.72 5.21 -7.41
N GLN A 300 1.55 4.98 -8.02
CA GLN A 300 0.93 3.65 -8.06
C GLN A 300 1.74 2.66 -8.93
N GLU A 301 2.40 3.13 -10.00
CA GLU A 301 3.32 2.33 -10.80
C GLU A 301 4.56 1.91 -9.99
N PHE A 302 5.08 2.77 -9.11
CA PHE A 302 6.18 2.41 -8.18
C PHE A 302 5.78 1.30 -7.21
N PHE A 303 4.60 1.39 -6.60
CA PHE A 303 4.13 0.31 -5.73
C PHE A 303 3.96 -1.00 -6.48
N ALA A 304 3.46 -0.96 -7.71
CA ALA A 304 3.25 -2.14 -8.54
C ALA A 304 4.58 -2.75 -8.99
N SER A 305 5.50 -1.96 -9.56
CA SER A 305 6.74 -2.44 -10.16
C SER A 305 7.84 -2.69 -9.12
N GLY A 306 7.99 -1.81 -8.14
CA GLY A 306 9.07 -1.89 -7.16
C GLY A 306 8.87 -2.97 -6.11
N ASN A 307 7.62 -3.21 -5.67
CA ASN A 307 7.33 -4.09 -4.54
C ASN A 307 6.46 -5.30 -4.89
N ASN A 308 6.06 -5.48 -6.15
CA ASN A 308 5.13 -6.54 -6.57
C ASN A 308 3.79 -6.48 -5.82
N GLU A 309 3.35 -5.27 -5.43
CA GLU A 309 2.06 -5.04 -4.79
C GLU A 309 1.00 -4.67 -5.85
N TYR A 310 -0.28 -4.83 -5.52
CA TYR A 310 -1.35 -4.36 -6.37
C TYR A 310 -1.61 -2.88 -6.11
N PRO A 311 -1.77 -2.05 -7.15
CA PRO A 311 -2.21 -0.68 -6.99
C PRO A 311 -3.64 -0.64 -6.42
N VAL A 312 -3.97 0.45 -5.73
CA VAL A 312 -5.32 0.70 -5.18
C VAL A 312 -6.13 1.63 -6.07
N VAL A 313 -5.45 2.45 -6.87
CA VAL A 313 -6.08 3.41 -7.79
C VAL A 313 -6.41 2.72 -9.11
N GLU A 314 -7.64 2.91 -9.57
CA GLU A 314 -8.09 2.38 -10.86
C GLU A 314 -7.24 2.88 -12.04
N GLY A 315 -7.07 2.02 -13.04
CA GLY A 315 -6.33 2.35 -14.26
C GLY A 315 -4.84 2.06 -14.19
N THR A 316 -4.28 1.74 -13.03
CA THR A 316 -2.90 1.28 -12.87
C THR A 316 -2.86 -0.24 -12.80
N SER A 317 -1.99 -0.86 -13.57
CA SER A 317 -1.83 -2.32 -13.58
C SER A 317 -0.76 -2.77 -12.59
N ALA A 318 -0.96 -3.94 -11.96
CA ALA A 318 0.12 -4.63 -11.26
C ALA A 318 1.24 -5.03 -12.24
N ASN A 319 2.43 -5.38 -11.75
CA ASN A 319 3.49 -5.86 -12.63
C ASN A 319 3.15 -7.22 -13.27
N ALA A 320 3.90 -7.59 -14.32
CA ALA A 320 3.63 -8.78 -15.12
C ALA A 320 3.66 -10.08 -14.32
N VAL A 321 4.56 -10.19 -13.34
CA VAL A 321 4.69 -11.38 -12.48
C VAL A 321 3.45 -11.58 -11.63
N VAL A 322 2.98 -10.52 -10.98
CA VAL A 322 1.79 -10.58 -10.12
C VAL A 322 0.53 -10.81 -10.96
N GLN A 323 0.46 -10.23 -12.17
CA GLN A 323 -0.62 -10.51 -13.14
C GLN A 323 -0.62 -11.95 -13.59
N SER A 324 0.55 -12.61 -13.70
CA SER A 324 0.63 -14.02 -14.11
C SER A 324 -0.03 -15.00 -13.13
N PHE A 325 -0.27 -14.57 -11.88
CA PHE A 325 -1.00 -15.37 -10.90
C PHE A 325 -2.50 -15.44 -11.19
N GLY A 326 -3.02 -14.59 -12.07
CA GLY A 326 -4.42 -14.52 -12.46
C GLY A 326 -5.15 -13.30 -11.91
N GLU A 327 -6.35 -13.09 -12.43
CA GLU A 327 -7.28 -12.07 -11.91
C GLU A 327 -8.05 -12.64 -10.71
N PHE A 328 -8.48 -11.75 -9.81
CA PHE A 328 -9.26 -12.15 -8.64
C PHE A 328 -10.24 -11.06 -8.19
N ILE A 329 -11.30 -11.51 -7.54
CA ILE A 329 -12.24 -10.66 -6.80
C ILE A 329 -11.67 -10.48 -5.40
N ALA A 330 -11.38 -9.24 -5.03
CA ALA A 330 -10.97 -8.90 -3.68
C ALA A 330 -12.18 -8.85 -2.74
N ASP A 331 -11.98 -9.28 -1.49
CA ASP A 331 -12.93 -9.05 -0.41
C ASP A 331 -13.18 -7.55 -0.23
N THR A 332 -14.45 -7.17 -0.12
CA THR A 332 -14.90 -5.77 0.00
C THR A 332 -15.16 -5.32 1.44
N THR A 333 -14.90 -6.17 2.42
CA THR A 333 -14.91 -5.80 3.85
C THR A 333 -14.02 -4.60 4.09
N ASN A 334 -14.51 -3.59 4.83
CA ASN A 334 -13.65 -2.46 5.17
C ASN A 334 -12.49 -2.94 6.03
N VAL A 335 -11.27 -2.67 5.58
CA VAL A 335 -10.05 -3.20 6.20
C VAL A 335 -9.79 -2.71 7.63
N SER A 336 -10.53 -1.70 8.12
CA SER A 336 -10.51 -1.28 9.53
C SER A 336 -10.97 -2.40 10.48
N ALA A 337 -11.80 -3.33 10.00
CA ALA A 337 -12.24 -4.51 10.74
C ALA A 337 -11.07 -5.37 11.23
N TYR A 338 -9.94 -5.37 10.52
CA TYR A 338 -8.76 -6.15 10.91
C TYR A 338 -8.14 -5.65 12.23
N GLY A 339 -8.17 -4.35 12.46
CA GLY A 339 -7.76 -3.78 13.74
C GLY A 339 -8.81 -3.98 14.85
N LYS A 340 -10.07 -3.72 14.53
CA LYS A 340 -11.20 -3.85 15.44
C LYS A 340 -11.28 -5.26 16.05
N ASN A 341 -11.13 -6.30 15.24
CA ASN A 341 -11.24 -7.70 15.63
C ASN A 341 -9.90 -8.36 16.00
N ASN A 342 -8.78 -7.60 16.02
CA ASN A 342 -7.43 -8.15 16.21
C ASN A 342 -7.27 -8.90 17.55
N ALA A 343 -7.80 -8.34 18.64
CA ALA A 343 -7.67 -8.94 19.97
C ALA A 343 -8.37 -10.31 20.04
N ASP A 344 -9.56 -10.43 19.47
CA ASP A 344 -10.31 -11.68 19.42
C ASP A 344 -9.67 -12.69 18.46
N ALA A 345 -9.13 -12.22 17.33
CA ALA A 345 -8.35 -13.06 16.42
C ALA A 345 -7.14 -13.70 17.11
N VAL A 346 -6.35 -12.92 17.84
CA VAL A 346 -5.20 -13.43 18.61
C VAL A 346 -5.62 -14.43 19.66
N LYS A 347 -6.72 -14.16 20.39
CA LYS A 347 -7.28 -15.05 21.41
C LYS A 347 -7.74 -16.39 20.81
N ILE A 348 -8.48 -16.35 19.69
CA ILE A 348 -8.96 -17.56 19.01
C ILE A 348 -7.77 -18.39 18.53
N MET A 349 -6.77 -17.78 17.88
CA MET A 349 -5.57 -18.48 17.41
C MET A 349 -4.82 -19.15 18.57
N ASP A 350 -4.62 -18.46 19.70
CA ASP A 350 -3.92 -19.02 20.87
C ASP A 350 -4.69 -20.19 21.49
N GLN A 351 -6.02 -20.08 21.64
CA GLN A 351 -6.88 -21.12 22.18
C GLN A 351 -6.92 -22.38 21.31
N SER A 352 -6.90 -22.21 20.00
CA SER A 352 -6.96 -23.33 19.03
C SER A 352 -5.59 -23.93 18.74
N GLY A 353 -4.51 -23.45 19.33
CA GLY A 353 -3.17 -24.02 19.20
C GLY A 353 -2.35 -23.51 18.02
N TRP A 354 -2.78 -22.48 17.32
CA TRP A 354 -1.96 -21.77 16.35
C TRP A 354 -1.11 -20.73 17.11
N LYS A 355 0.16 -21.08 17.39
CA LYS A 355 1.09 -20.27 18.18
C LYS A 355 2.27 -19.76 17.40
#